data_5449ee6aa76340866d6b6afa913e2193
#
_entry.id   5449ee6aa76340866d6b6afa913e2193
#
_cell.length_a   1.000
_cell.length_b   1.000
_cell.length_c   1.000
_cell.angle_alpha   90.00
_cell.angle_beta   90.00
_cell.angle_gamma   90.00
#
_symmetry.space_group_name_H-M   'P 1'
#
loop_
_entity.id
_entity.type
_entity.pdbx_description
1 polymer ?
#
loop_
_entity_poly.entity_id
_entity_poly.type
_entity_poly.pdbx_seq_one_letter_code
_entity_poly.pdbx_strand_id
1 'polypeptide(L)'
;MIRTWAAWLWLCVPFTATACDVCGIFLGVQPNDRRSTIGLFYRSRIMEGITQVPLTSQLLPKHGGHIEVGVPYVTVPMEEIVTVAELRADLRLSERFFLLASVPLTNTYRGINNFQVLDAYGMGDPFAMIRYQLANTRDIKDHRYVHRFLVGGGVKAPLGKNDLQIDDVPVSPDVQLGTGSWDALFSVEYSVRRGRTGGGVSGLARFNGSNSVGYHLGNGFSSTTEVFHRFGTDTLSFAPALGAYGEWMGLDHVQGVADHGTGGLTVFSHAGIRVWWKRMSFSAYYQHALLNQVGEFITPTQQRVVVGLTFNINKN
;
A
#
# COMPACT_ATOMS: atom_id res chain seq x y z
N MET A 1 30.38 39.49 -22.09
CA MET A 1 29.14 38.69 -21.92
C MET A 1 29.57 37.34 -21.33
N ILE A 2 29.47 37.22 -20.02
CA ILE A 2 29.86 36.01 -19.27
C ILE A 2 28.56 35.31 -18.88
N ARG A 3 28.30 34.14 -19.48
CA ARG A 3 27.15 33.28 -19.15
C ARG A 3 27.55 32.41 -17.95
N THR A 4 27.02 32.72 -16.78
CA THR A 4 27.13 31.92 -15.58
C THR A 4 26.18 30.72 -15.67
N TRP A 5 26.74 29.51 -15.76
CA TRP A 5 26.03 28.26 -15.60
C TRP A 5 25.85 28.02 -14.10
N ALA A 6 24.61 28.15 -13.62
CA ALA A 6 24.26 27.73 -12.26
C ALA A 6 24.17 26.21 -12.23
N ALA A 7 25.20 25.60 -11.62
CA ALA A 7 25.22 24.18 -11.33
C ALA A 7 24.20 23.90 -10.21
N TRP A 8 23.13 23.18 -10.51
CA TRP A 8 22.21 22.61 -9.54
C TRP A 8 22.91 21.42 -8.86
N LEU A 9 23.49 21.66 -7.69
CA LEU A 9 23.94 20.60 -6.80
C LEU A 9 22.70 19.91 -6.23
N TRP A 10 22.39 18.71 -6.72
CA TRP A 10 21.50 17.78 -6.07
C TRP A 10 22.18 17.29 -4.80
N LEU A 11 21.73 17.78 -3.66
CA LEU A 11 22.08 17.21 -2.35
C LEU A 11 21.45 15.80 -2.29
N CYS A 12 22.23 14.78 -2.63
CA CYS A 12 21.94 13.39 -2.24
C CYS A 12 22.17 13.28 -0.72
N VAL A 13 21.13 13.52 0.06
CA VAL A 13 21.10 13.13 1.47
C VAL A 13 20.88 11.61 1.47
N PRO A 14 21.77 10.80 2.02
CA PRO A 14 21.52 9.37 2.20
C PRO A 14 20.44 9.21 3.28
N PHE A 15 19.18 9.04 2.85
CA PHE A 15 18.12 8.57 3.74
C PHE A 15 18.31 7.07 3.90
N THR A 16 18.81 6.65 5.04
CA THR A 16 18.66 5.27 5.49
C THR A 16 17.21 5.08 5.91
N ALA A 17 16.44 4.43 5.08
CA ALA A 17 15.01 4.21 5.29
C ALA A 17 14.73 2.71 5.15
N THR A 18 13.92 2.20 6.04
CA THR A 18 13.63 0.78 6.21
C THR A 18 12.10 0.51 6.13
N ALA A 19 11.53 -0.52 5.45
CA ALA A 19 10.08 -0.70 5.14
C ALA A 19 9.41 -1.92 5.78
N CYS A 20 8.22 -1.73 6.38
CA CYS A 20 7.29 -2.79 6.79
C CYS A 20 5.87 -2.48 6.26
N ASP A 21 5.12 -3.49 5.76
CA ASP A 21 3.85 -3.25 5.06
C ASP A 21 2.71 -4.17 5.51
N VAL A 22 2.31 -4.09 6.76
CA VAL A 22 1.09 -4.77 7.24
C VAL A 22 -0.19 -4.05 6.81
N CYS A 23 -0.12 -2.79 6.38
CA CYS A 23 -1.29 -1.95 6.14
C CYS A 23 -1.27 -1.19 4.81
N GLY A 24 -0.73 -1.77 3.75
CA GLY A 24 -0.64 -1.13 2.43
C GLY A 24 -1.99 -0.79 1.81
N ILE A 25 -2.49 0.42 2.04
CA ILE A 25 -3.64 0.95 1.31
C ILE A 25 -3.16 1.32 -0.09
N PHE A 26 -3.54 0.54 -1.10
CA PHE A 26 -3.24 0.87 -2.49
C PHE A 26 -4.39 1.70 -3.08
N LEU A 27 -4.15 2.95 -3.35
CA LEU A 27 -5.15 3.82 -3.98
C LEU A 27 -5.08 3.75 -5.53
N GLY A 28 -3.89 3.61 -6.10
CA GLY A 28 -3.67 3.71 -7.54
C GLY A 28 -4.08 5.09 -8.11
N VAL A 29 -3.80 5.32 -9.38
CA VAL A 29 -4.32 6.50 -10.09
C VAL A 29 -5.75 6.21 -10.52
N GLN A 30 -6.72 7.03 -10.07
CA GLN A 30 -8.14 6.86 -10.36
C GLN A 30 -8.52 7.67 -11.62
N PRO A 31 -8.62 7.05 -12.80
CA PRO A 31 -8.98 7.78 -14.03
C PRO A 31 -10.47 8.11 -14.12
N ASN A 32 -11.28 7.63 -13.17
CA ASN A 32 -12.72 7.83 -13.15
C ASN A 32 -13.07 9.22 -12.65
N ASP A 33 -13.49 10.06 -13.58
CA ASP A 33 -13.91 11.42 -13.32
C ASP A 33 -15.42 11.45 -13.01
N ARG A 34 -15.80 12.04 -11.87
CA ARG A 34 -17.21 12.34 -11.47
C ARG A 34 -18.14 11.13 -11.34
N ARG A 35 -17.63 9.94 -11.06
CA ARG A 35 -18.45 8.74 -10.89
C ARG A 35 -18.39 8.23 -9.45
N SER A 36 -19.54 7.81 -8.93
CA SER A 36 -19.56 7.03 -7.69
C SER A 36 -19.43 5.56 -8.06
N THR A 37 -18.55 4.86 -7.39
CA THR A 37 -18.30 3.43 -7.62
C THR A 37 -18.28 2.65 -6.33
N ILE A 38 -18.75 1.41 -6.40
CA ILE A 38 -18.53 0.39 -5.38
C ILE A 38 -17.77 -0.75 -6.06
N GLY A 39 -16.82 -1.34 -5.37
CA GLY A 39 -15.99 -2.38 -5.96
C GLY A 39 -15.39 -3.33 -4.94
N LEU A 40 -15.01 -4.49 -5.45
CA LEU A 40 -14.22 -5.49 -4.76
C LEU A 40 -12.81 -5.43 -5.30
N PHE A 41 -11.85 -5.39 -4.39
CA PHE A 41 -10.43 -5.42 -4.71
C PHE A 41 -9.78 -6.60 -4.00
N TYR A 42 -8.88 -7.25 -4.69
CA TYR A 42 -8.05 -8.32 -4.17
C TYR A 42 -6.60 -7.91 -4.34
N ARG A 43 -5.83 -8.01 -3.27
CA ARG A 43 -4.39 -7.76 -3.28
C ARG A 43 -3.68 -8.95 -2.68
N SER A 44 -2.60 -9.37 -3.29
CA SER A 44 -1.68 -10.35 -2.73
C SER A 44 -0.27 -9.80 -2.77
N ARG A 45 0.43 -9.94 -1.67
CA ARG A 45 1.83 -9.56 -1.49
C ARG A 45 2.61 -10.80 -1.10
N ILE A 46 3.65 -11.11 -1.85
CA ILE A 46 4.53 -12.24 -1.63
C ILE A 46 5.87 -11.70 -1.16
N MET A 47 6.29 -12.14 -0.01
CA MET A 47 7.53 -11.77 0.66
C MET A 47 8.35 -13.02 0.89
N GLU A 48 9.63 -12.99 0.54
CA GLU A 48 10.55 -14.11 0.68
C GLU A 48 11.84 -13.60 1.35
N GLY A 49 12.32 -14.36 2.32
CA GLY A 49 13.51 -14.01 3.08
C GLY A 49 14.11 -15.23 3.78
N ILE A 50 14.96 -14.93 4.74
CA ILE A 50 15.58 -15.92 5.60
C ILE A 50 15.35 -15.52 7.05
N THR A 51 15.25 -16.50 7.92
CA THR A 51 15.19 -16.29 9.38
C THR A 51 16.12 -17.24 10.10
N GLN A 52 16.51 -16.88 11.32
CA GLN A 52 17.33 -17.72 12.17
C GLN A 52 16.43 -18.46 13.17
N VAL A 53 16.56 -19.79 13.21
CA VAL A 53 15.82 -20.65 14.12
C VAL A 53 16.80 -21.38 15.03
N PRO A 54 16.62 -21.38 16.36
CA PRO A 54 17.46 -22.17 17.28
C PRO A 54 17.31 -23.66 17.00
N LEU A 55 18.40 -24.40 16.99
CA LEU A 55 18.37 -25.85 16.76
C LEU A 55 17.59 -26.63 17.82
N THR A 56 17.35 -26.03 18.97
CA THR A 56 16.75 -26.69 20.14
C THR A 56 15.31 -26.27 20.44
N SER A 57 14.76 -25.27 19.71
CA SER A 57 13.41 -24.79 20.00
C SER A 57 12.48 -24.91 18.80
N GLN A 58 11.24 -25.21 19.11
CA GLN A 58 10.13 -25.02 18.17
C GLN A 58 9.97 -23.50 17.92
N LEU A 59 10.02 -23.11 16.67
CA LEU A 59 9.72 -21.81 16.05
C LEU A 59 9.59 -20.59 16.99
N LEU A 60 10.62 -19.75 17.04
CA LEU A 60 10.58 -18.49 17.78
C LEU A 60 9.92 -17.36 16.96
N PRO A 61 9.20 -16.43 17.63
CA PRO A 61 8.68 -15.25 16.98
C PRO A 61 9.79 -14.32 16.48
N LYS A 62 9.54 -13.65 15.36
CA LYS A 62 10.50 -12.82 14.61
C LYS A 62 10.99 -11.58 15.38
N HIS A 63 10.20 -11.06 16.31
CA HIS A 63 10.50 -9.85 17.07
C HIS A 63 10.65 -10.12 18.55
N GLY A 64 11.67 -9.56 19.15
CA GLY A 64 11.88 -9.50 20.59
C GLY A 64 12.36 -10.78 21.26
N GLY A 65 12.71 -11.81 20.50
CA GLY A 65 13.42 -12.96 21.05
C GLY A 65 14.82 -12.53 21.47
N HIS A 66 15.12 -12.53 22.76
CA HIS A 66 16.50 -12.44 23.23
C HIS A 66 17.26 -13.61 22.60
N ILE A 67 18.36 -13.31 21.89
CA ILE A 67 19.31 -14.35 21.46
C ILE A 67 19.85 -15.00 22.73
N GLU A 68 19.42 -16.21 23.00
CA GLU A 68 19.99 -16.98 24.10
C GLU A 68 21.47 -17.29 23.76
N VAL A 69 22.35 -16.71 24.53
CA VAL A 69 23.81 -16.87 24.32
C VAL A 69 24.15 -18.35 24.51
N GLY A 70 24.71 -18.99 23.46
CA GLY A 70 25.17 -20.38 23.51
C GLY A 70 24.26 -21.39 22.81
N VAL A 71 23.09 -21.01 22.27
CA VAL A 71 22.26 -21.87 21.43
C VAL A 71 22.68 -21.73 19.96
N PRO A 72 23.00 -22.85 19.26
CA PRO A 72 23.31 -22.78 17.84
C PRO A 72 22.02 -22.44 17.03
N TYR A 73 22.15 -21.51 16.09
CA TYR A 73 21.07 -21.11 15.17
C TYR A 73 21.35 -21.68 13.79
N VAL A 74 20.28 -21.97 13.07
CA VAL A 74 20.32 -22.33 11.65
C VAL A 74 19.50 -21.31 10.87
N THR A 75 20.06 -20.86 9.76
CA THR A 75 19.36 -19.96 8.82
C THR A 75 18.46 -20.80 7.91
N VAL A 76 17.19 -20.50 7.87
CA VAL A 76 16.19 -21.20 7.07
C VAL A 76 15.38 -20.23 6.21
N PRO A 77 14.84 -20.68 5.06
CA PRO A 77 13.97 -19.87 4.23
C PRO A 77 12.67 -19.55 4.96
N MET A 78 12.16 -18.34 4.74
CA MET A 78 10.88 -17.88 5.25
C MET A 78 10.09 -17.24 4.10
N GLU A 79 8.81 -17.58 4.02
CA GLU A 79 7.83 -17.01 3.11
C GLU A 79 6.69 -16.39 3.90
N GLU A 80 6.26 -15.21 3.47
CA GLU A 80 5.08 -14.55 3.99
C GLU A 80 4.18 -14.12 2.84
N ILE A 81 2.89 -14.43 2.95
CA ILE A 81 1.89 -14.01 1.96
C ILE A 81 0.80 -13.25 2.70
N VAL A 82 0.66 -11.97 2.37
CA VAL A 82 -0.45 -11.16 2.87
C VAL A 82 -1.44 -10.94 1.74
N THR A 83 -2.66 -11.42 1.95
CA THR A 83 -3.76 -11.30 1.01
C THR A 83 -4.87 -10.44 1.61
N VAL A 84 -5.38 -9.49 0.85
CA VAL A 84 -6.46 -8.61 1.28
C VAL A 84 -7.56 -8.61 0.23
N ALA A 85 -8.77 -9.03 0.62
CA ALA A 85 -9.99 -8.81 -0.12
C ALA A 85 -10.71 -7.58 0.48
N GLU A 86 -11.03 -6.59 -0.33
CA GLU A 86 -11.45 -5.27 0.14
C GLU A 86 -12.74 -4.84 -0.55
N LEU A 87 -13.78 -4.53 0.22
CA LEU A 87 -14.95 -3.82 -0.27
C LEU A 87 -14.68 -2.31 -0.18
N ARG A 88 -14.68 -1.63 -1.32
CA ARG A 88 -14.37 -0.21 -1.42
C ARG A 88 -15.52 0.56 -2.04
N ALA A 89 -15.85 1.71 -1.45
CA ALA A 89 -16.79 2.68 -2.00
C ALA A 89 -16.05 4.00 -2.27
N ASP A 90 -16.18 4.50 -3.49
CA ASP A 90 -15.71 5.82 -3.90
C ASP A 90 -16.91 6.64 -4.35
N LEU A 91 -17.43 7.48 -3.47
CA LEU A 91 -18.71 8.18 -3.64
C LEU A 91 -18.48 9.66 -3.89
N ARG A 92 -19.05 10.16 -4.98
CA ARG A 92 -19.11 11.59 -5.24
C ARG A 92 -20.23 12.20 -4.39
N LEU A 93 -19.86 12.97 -3.37
CA LEU A 93 -20.80 13.66 -2.48
C LEU A 93 -21.28 14.99 -3.09
N SER A 94 -20.39 15.68 -3.80
CA SER A 94 -20.68 16.92 -4.51
C SER A 94 -19.77 17.09 -5.73
N GLU A 95 -19.77 18.27 -6.35
CA GLU A 95 -18.87 18.56 -7.47
C GLU A 95 -17.39 18.48 -7.08
N ARG A 96 -17.07 18.78 -5.82
CA ARG A 96 -15.69 18.87 -5.34
C ARG A 96 -15.36 17.87 -4.23
N PHE A 97 -16.35 17.28 -3.57
CA PHE A 97 -16.13 16.36 -2.45
C PHE A 97 -16.43 14.92 -2.83
N PHE A 98 -15.52 14.04 -2.43
CA PHE A 98 -15.60 12.59 -2.62
C PHE A 98 -15.33 11.88 -1.30
N LEU A 99 -16.10 10.85 -1.01
CA LEU A 99 -15.87 9.94 0.11
C LEU A 99 -15.26 8.66 -0.43
N LEU A 100 -14.11 8.29 0.10
CA LEU A 100 -13.51 6.97 -0.11
C LEU A 100 -13.60 6.21 1.20
N ALA A 101 -14.22 5.03 1.18
CA ALA A 101 -14.31 4.15 2.33
C ALA A 101 -13.95 2.72 1.94
N SER A 102 -13.37 1.97 2.85
CA SER A 102 -12.92 0.60 2.62
C SER A 102 -13.06 -0.26 3.87
N VAL A 103 -13.48 -1.51 3.65
CA VAL A 103 -13.52 -2.56 4.66
C VAL A 103 -12.72 -3.75 4.13
N PRO A 104 -11.53 -4.05 4.69
CA PRO A 104 -10.69 -5.14 4.27
C PRO A 104 -10.99 -6.44 5.03
N LEU A 105 -10.88 -7.57 4.33
CA LEU A 105 -10.72 -8.91 4.88
C LEU A 105 -9.28 -9.34 4.57
N THR A 106 -8.52 -9.63 5.60
CA THR A 106 -7.09 -9.93 5.50
C THR A 106 -6.83 -11.38 5.83
N ASN A 107 -5.93 -12.01 5.09
CA ASN A 107 -5.31 -13.27 5.43
C ASN A 107 -3.80 -13.05 5.47
N THR A 108 -3.17 -13.52 6.54
CA THR A 108 -1.71 -13.52 6.70
C THR A 108 -1.22 -14.95 6.87
N TYR A 109 -0.43 -15.38 5.90
CA TYR A 109 0.26 -16.66 5.91
C TYR A 109 1.75 -16.47 6.17
N ARG A 110 2.34 -17.32 7.03
CA ARG A 110 3.80 -17.40 7.24
C ARG A 110 4.24 -18.84 7.24
N GLY A 111 5.20 -19.15 6.38
CA GLY A 111 5.90 -20.43 6.32
C GLY A 111 7.36 -20.26 6.69
N ILE A 112 7.92 -21.18 7.47
CA ILE A 112 9.35 -21.24 7.82
C ILE A 112 9.85 -22.66 7.48
N ASN A 113 10.90 -22.73 6.65
CA ASN A 113 11.49 -24.00 6.20
C ASN A 113 10.44 -24.96 5.59
N ASN A 114 9.50 -24.42 4.79
CA ASN A 114 8.36 -25.13 4.20
C ASN A 114 7.32 -25.67 5.20
N PHE A 115 7.39 -25.31 6.49
CA PHE A 115 6.35 -25.60 7.46
C PHE A 115 5.47 -24.37 7.67
N GLN A 116 4.16 -24.57 7.64
CA GLN A 116 3.21 -23.53 7.98
C GLN A 116 3.30 -23.21 9.47
N VAL A 117 3.56 -21.94 9.79
CA VAL A 117 3.67 -21.44 11.16
C VAL A 117 2.45 -20.61 11.54
N LEU A 118 1.92 -19.86 10.58
CA LEU A 118 0.75 -19.03 10.77
C LEU A 118 -0.10 -19.05 9.49
N ASP A 119 -1.41 -19.16 9.68
CA ASP A 119 -2.41 -18.89 8.64
C ASP A 119 -3.64 -18.31 9.34
N ALA A 120 -3.72 -17.00 9.36
CA ALA A 120 -4.75 -16.25 10.06
C ALA A 120 -5.55 -15.38 9.10
N TYR A 121 -6.86 -15.40 9.24
CA TYR A 121 -7.76 -14.58 8.44
C TYR A 121 -8.81 -13.89 9.32
N GLY A 122 -9.27 -12.75 8.87
CA GLY A 122 -10.30 -11.97 9.55
C GLY A 122 -10.46 -10.57 8.99
N MET A 123 -11.23 -9.77 9.68
CA MET A 123 -11.37 -8.36 9.33
C MET A 123 -10.07 -7.61 9.63
N GLY A 124 -9.59 -6.83 8.69
CA GLY A 124 -8.54 -5.86 8.90
C GLY A 124 -9.09 -4.51 9.34
N ASP A 125 -8.26 -3.48 9.38
CA ASP A 125 -8.65 -2.15 9.81
C ASP A 125 -9.38 -1.37 8.70
N PRO A 126 -10.67 -1.03 8.85
CA PRO A 126 -11.37 -0.22 7.87
C PRO A 126 -10.91 1.23 7.92
N PHE A 127 -11.05 1.93 6.78
CA PHE A 127 -10.74 3.35 6.73
C PHE A 127 -11.81 4.15 5.97
N ALA A 128 -11.86 5.44 6.26
CA ALA A 128 -12.65 6.41 5.51
C ALA A 128 -11.86 7.70 5.31
N MET A 129 -12.03 8.33 4.14
CA MET A 129 -11.31 9.53 3.74
C MET A 129 -12.22 10.46 2.93
N ILE A 130 -12.22 11.73 3.26
CA ILE A 130 -12.81 12.78 2.41
C ILE A 130 -11.73 13.33 1.49
N ARG A 131 -12.01 13.37 0.19
CA ARG A 131 -11.12 13.94 -0.82
C ARG A 131 -11.77 15.17 -1.42
N TYR A 132 -10.98 16.24 -1.58
CA TYR A 132 -11.40 17.50 -2.17
C TYR A 132 -10.71 17.70 -3.52
N GLN A 133 -11.51 17.99 -4.55
CA GLN A 133 -11.03 18.29 -5.89
C GLN A 133 -10.65 19.75 -5.97
N LEU A 134 -9.34 20.02 -5.90
CA LEU A 134 -8.78 21.37 -6.03
C LEU A 134 -8.90 21.91 -7.44
N ALA A 135 -8.66 21.06 -8.45
CA ALA A 135 -8.74 21.44 -9.85
C ALA A 135 -9.28 20.31 -10.72
N ASN A 136 -10.06 20.66 -11.73
CA ASN A 136 -10.46 19.79 -12.82
C ASN A 136 -10.75 20.67 -14.05
N THR A 137 -9.93 20.53 -15.08
CA THR A 137 -10.04 21.37 -16.30
C THR A 137 -10.88 20.73 -17.39
N ARG A 138 -11.60 19.64 -17.11
CA ARG A 138 -12.39 18.89 -18.08
C ARG A 138 -13.47 19.74 -18.79
N ASP A 139 -14.09 20.66 -18.05
CA ASP A 139 -15.20 21.47 -18.57
C ASP A 139 -14.75 22.81 -19.16
N ILE A 140 -13.46 23.11 -19.11
CA ILE A 140 -12.93 24.33 -19.72
C ILE A 140 -12.76 24.08 -21.22
N LYS A 141 -13.51 24.82 -22.03
CA LYS A 141 -13.39 24.76 -23.49
C LYS A 141 -11.98 25.19 -23.90
N ASP A 142 -11.47 24.56 -24.96
CA ASP A 142 -10.17 24.86 -25.59
C ASP A 142 -8.92 24.39 -24.83
N HIS A 143 -9.06 23.64 -23.71
CA HIS A 143 -7.91 23.00 -23.08
C HIS A 143 -7.52 21.71 -23.79
N ARG A 144 -6.31 21.70 -24.34
CA ARG A 144 -5.70 20.51 -24.97
C ARG A 144 -5.42 19.41 -23.98
N TYR A 145 -5.22 19.76 -22.71
CA TYR A 145 -4.93 18.87 -21.60
C TYR A 145 -6.01 18.98 -20.52
N VAL A 146 -6.46 17.84 -20.02
CA VAL A 146 -7.34 17.75 -18.87
C VAL A 146 -6.51 17.44 -17.65
N HIS A 147 -6.49 18.34 -16.69
CA HIS A 147 -5.81 18.22 -15.42
C HIS A 147 -6.83 17.92 -14.32
N ARG A 148 -6.51 17.03 -13.40
CA ARG A 148 -7.28 16.77 -12.20
C ARG A 148 -6.34 16.72 -11.02
N PHE A 149 -6.68 17.42 -9.94
CA PHE A 149 -5.91 17.45 -8.71
C PHE A 149 -6.82 17.28 -7.50
N LEU A 150 -6.57 16.24 -6.68
CA LEU A 150 -7.29 15.96 -5.45
C LEU A 150 -6.33 15.92 -4.28
N VAL A 151 -6.83 16.36 -3.13
CA VAL A 151 -6.21 16.15 -1.82
C VAL A 151 -7.22 15.50 -0.90
N GLY A 152 -6.78 14.68 0.03
CA GLY A 152 -7.68 13.99 0.94
C GLY A 152 -7.13 13.84 2.34
N GLY A 153 -8.04 13.79 3.30
CA GLY A 153 -7.75 13.47 4.70
C GLY A 153 -8.74 12.44 5.22
N GLY A 154 -8.29 11.56 6.09
CA GLY A 154 -9.12 10.49 6.62
C GLY A 154 -8.52 9.80 7.83
N VAL A 155 -9.21 8.76 8.27
CA VAL A 155 -8.82 7.96 9.42
C VAL A 155 -8.97 6.47 9.12
N LYS A 156 -8.11 5.67 9.73
CA LYS A 156 -8.21 4.22 9.80
C LYS A 156 -8.59 3.84 11.23
N ALA A 157 -9.60 2.98 11.39
CA ALA A 157 -10.09 2.55 12.69
C ALA A 157 -9.50 1.19 13.07
N PRO A 158 -9.10 0.97 14.34
CA PRO A 158 -8.50 -0.27 14.82
C PRO A 158 -9.56 -1.35 15.09
N LEU A 159 -10.23 -1.82 14.03
CA LEU A 159 -11.27 -2.85 14.16
C LEU A 159 -10.79 -4.23 13.70
N GLY A 160 -9.60 -4.31 13.12
CA GLY A 160 -8.95 -5.56 12.79
C GLY A 160 -8.41 -6.28 14.02
N LYS A 161 -8.36 -7.62 13.93
CA LYS A 161 -7.83 -8.44 15.02
C LYS A 161 -6.33 -8.20 15.17
N ASN A 162 -5.88 -7.84 16.39
CA ASN A 162 -4.50 -7.51 16.72
C ASN A 162 -3.99 -8.24 17.98
N ASP A 163 -4.64 -9.35 18.34
CA ASP A 163 -4.33 -10.18 19.50
C ASP A 163 -4.05 -11.65 19.12
N LEU A 164 -3.57 -11.88 17.88
CA LEU A 164 -3.20 -13.22 17.43
C LEU A 164 -2.02 -13.73 18.23
N GLN A 165 -2.11 -15.02 18.62
CA GLN A 165 -1.11 -15.73 19.38
C GLN A 165 -0.84 -17.11 18.74
N ILE A 166 0.37 -17.63 18.92
CA ILE A 166 0.76 -19.01 18.61
C ILE A 166 1.31 -19.59 19.91
N ASP A 167 0.71 -20.68 20.41
CA ASP A 167 1.08 -21.34 21.66
C ASP A 167 1.18 -20.32 22.83
N ASP A 168 0.17 -19.47 22.99
CA ASP A 168 0.08 -18.40 23.99
C ASP A 168 1.14 -17.28 23.87
N VAL A 169 1.94 -17.27 22.79
CA VAL A 169 2.90 -16.22 22.49
C VAL A 169 2.31 -15.26 21.45
N PRO A 170 2.23 -13.96 21.75
CA PRO A 170 1.76 -12.98 20.78
C PRO A 170 2.60 -12.98 19.51
N VAL A 171 1.95 -13.08 18.34
CA VAL A 171 2.67 -12.94 17.08
C VAL A 171 3.07 -11.48 16.86
N SER A 172 4.14 -11.29 16.11
CA SER A 172 4.66 -9.97 15.77
C SER A 172 3.59 -9.04 15.20
N PRO A 173 3.57 -7.75 15.54
CA PRO A 173 2.60 -6.77 15.06
C PRO A 173 2.50 -6.68 13.53
N ASP A 174 3.58 -6.96 12.81
CA ASP A 174 3.63 -6.94 11.34
C ASP A 174 2.82 -8.05 10.66
N VAL A 175 2.44 -9.10 11.38
CA VAL A 175 1.61 -10.22 10.87
C VAL A 175 0.22 -10.26 11.48
N GLN A 176 -0.12 -9.34 12.37
CA GLN A 176 -1.47 -9.16 12.86
C GLN A 176 -2.42 -8.73 11.73
N LEU A 177 -3.71 -9.01 11.84
CA LEU A 177 -4.70 -8.62 10.82
C LEU A 177 -5.05 -7.13 10.90
N GLY A 178 -4.84 -6.49 12.04
CA GLY A 178 -5.01 -5.07 12.28
C GLY A 178 -3.88 -4.52 13.15
N THR A 179 -3.75 -3.18 13.17
CA THR A 179 -2.67 -2.50 13.93
C THR A 179 -3.00 -2.25 15.39
N GLY A 180 -4.31 -2.28 15.73
CA GLY A 180 -4.79 -1.90 17.06
C GLY A 180 -4.69 -0.40 17.35
N SER A 181 -4.39 0.44 16.37
CA SER A 181 -4.24 1.89 16.51
C SER A 181 -5.14 2.68 15.57
N TRP A 182 -5.57 3.87 15.99
CA TRP A 182 -6.14 4.88 15.11
C TRP A 182 -5.03 5.54 14.32
N ASP A 183 -5.19 5.62 13.00
CA ASP A 183 -4.19 6.24 12.13
C ASP A 183 -4.81 7.37 11.32
N ALA A 184 -4.06 8.46 11.15
CA ALA A 184 -4.44 9.56 10.26
C ALA A 184 -3.91 9.28 8.83
N LEU A 185 -4.75 9.56 7.83
CA LEU A 185 -4.46 9.33 6.42
C LEU A 185 -4.51 10.65 5.66
N PHE A 186 -3.51 10.89 4.80
CA PHE A 186 -3.48 12.03 3.90
C PHE A 186 -3.14 11.56 2.50
N SER A 187 -3.92 11.98 1.50
CA SER A 187 -3.70 11.60 0.11
C SER A 187 -3.57 12.81 -0.80
N VAL A 188 -2.79 12.61 -1.85
CA VAL A 188 -2.69 13.53 -2.97
C VAL A 188 -2.80 12.74 -4.27
N GLU A 189 -3.54 13.25 -5.25
CA GLU A 189 -3.67 12.65 -6.56
C GLU A 189 -3.62 13.74 -7.62
N TYR A 190 -2.71 13.59 -8.57
CA TYR A 190 -2.66 14.43 -9.76
C TYR A 190 -2.71 13.55 -11.00
N SER A 191 -3.55 13.91 -11.95
CA SER A 191 -3.58 13.25 -13.25
C SER A 191 -3.69 14.29 -14.38
N VAL A 192 -3.07 13.96 -15.51
CA VAL A 192 -3.14 14.73 -16.74
C VAL A 192 -3.46 13.81 -17.90
N ARG A 193 -4.34 14.26 -18.79
CA ARG A 193 -4.75 13.52 -19.97
C ARG A 193 -4.85 14.42 -21.19
N ARG A 194 -4.37 13.91 -22.32
CA ARG A 194 -4.58 14.50 -23.65
C ARG A 194 -5.22 13.44 -24.55
N GLY A 195 -6.49 13.63 -24.89
CA GLY A 195 -7.26 12.66 -25.66
C GLY A 195 -7.30 11.29 -24.95
N ARG A 196 -6.69 10.28 -25.57
CA ARG A 196 -6.65 8.89 -25.08
C ARG A 196 -5.44 8.55 -24.23
N THR A 197 -4.39 9.39 -24.25
CA THR A 197 -3.17 9.20 -23.48
C THR A 197 -3.19 10.05 -22.22
N GLY A 198 -2.73 9.49 -21.13
CA GLY A 198 -2.63 10.20 -19.87
C GLY A 198 -1.60 9.57 -18.94
N GLY A 199 -1.43 10.22 -17.82
CA GLY A 199 -0.62 9.72 -16.72
C GLY A 199 -1.02 10.43 -15.43
N GLY A 200 -0.46 9.95 -14.33
CA GLY A 200 -0.72 10.54 -13.04
C GLY A 200 0.20 10.04 -11.97
N VAL A 201 0.12 10.70 -10.85
CA VAL A 201 0.76 10.32 -9.60
C VAL A 201 -0.27 10.35 -8.49
N SER A 202 -0.26 9.33 -7.64
CA SER A 202 -1.01 9.32 -6.38
C SER A 202 -0.03 9.07 -5.24
N GLY A 203 -0.25 9.74 -4.11
CA GLY A 203 0.50 9.56 -2.88
C GLY A 203 -0.44 9.40 -1.70
N LEU A 204 -0.05 8.57 -0.74
CA LEU A 204 -0.72 8.37 0.53
C LEU A 204 0.30 8.41 1.65
N ALA A 205 0.12 9.33 2.59
CA ALA A 205 0.84 9.35 3.85
C ALA A 205 -0.07 8.80 4.96
N ARG A 206 0.51 7.96 5.83
CA ARG A 206 -0.14 7.40 7.00
C ARG A 206 0.66 7.73 8.24
N PHE A 207 -0.01 8.33 9.20
CA PHE A 207 0.51 8.64 10.53
C PHE A 207 -0.17 7.69 11.52
N ASN A 208 0.60 6.72 11.98
CA ASN A 208 0.11 5.67 12.86
C ASN A 208 0.03 6.16 14.30
N GLY A 209 -0.99 5.69 15.02
CA GLY A 209 -1.07 5.82 16.47
C GLY A 209 -0.32 4.69 17.18
N SER A 210 -0.32 4.72 18.51
CA SER A 210 0.11 3.60 19.33
C SER A 210 -1.07 2.69 19.67
N ASN A 211 -0.84 1.39 19.69
CA ASN A 211 -1.83 0.42 20.16
C ASN A 211 -1.86 0.32 21.70
N SER A 212 -2.74 -0.51 22.24
CA SER A 212 -2.95 -0.67 23.67
C SER A 212 -1.76 -1.27 24.44
N VAL A 213 -0.83 -1.93 23.74
CA VAL A 213 0.39 -2.51 24.34
C VAL A 213 1.62 -1.59 24.19
N GLY A 214 1.42 -0.35 23.70
CA GLY A 214 2.50 0.61 23.52
C GLY A 214 3.36 0.38 22.28
N TYR A 215 2.87 -0.43 21.34
CA TYR A 215 3.50 -0.58 20.03
C TYR A 215 3.00 0.49 19.06
N HIS A 216 3.92 1.16 18.39
CA HIS A 216 3.66 2.18 17.38
C HIS A 216 4.33 1.78 16.07
N LEU A 217 3.53 1.40 15.10
CA LEU A 217 4.03 1.13 13.74
C LEU A 217 4.61 2.41 13.13
N GLY A 218 5.71 2.29 12.42
CA GLY A 218 6.34 3.42 11.75
C GLY A 218 5.38 4.14 10.80
N ASN A 219 5.44 5.46 10.77
CA ASN A 219 4.67 6.25 9.81
C ASN A 219 5.05 5.85 8.38
N GLY A 220 4.09 5.86 7.46
CA GLY A 220 4.30 5.36 6.11
C GLY A 220 3.96 6.36 5.03
N PHE A 221 4.62 6.20 3.89
CA PHE A 221 4.29 6.90 2.66
C PHE A 221 4.32 5.93 1.49
N SER A 222 3.31 5.96 0.64
CA SER A 222 3.30 5.22 -0.62
C SER A 222 2.97 6.12 -1.79
N SER A 223 3.53 5.82 -2.96
CA SER A 223 3.26 6.58 -4.18
C SER A 223 3.20 5.67 -5.38
N THR A 224 2.23 5.93 -6.25
CA THR A 224 2.11 5.31 -7.57
C THR A 224 2.27 6.37 -8.63
N THR A 225 3.12 6.11 -9.60
CA THR A 225 3.23 6.92 -10.84
C THR A 225 2.95 6.00 -12.01
N GLU A 226 2.06 6.41 -12.93
CA GLU A 226 1.75 5.62 -14.11
C GLU A 226 1.48 6.48 -15.33
N VAL A 227 1.73 5.91 -16.50
CA VAL A 227 1.28 6.40 -17.80
C VAL A 227 0.40 5.34 -18.45
N PHE A 228 -0.61 5.76 -19.20
CA PHE A 228 -1.54 4.86 -19.85
C PHE A 228 -2.00 5.37 -21.21
N HIS A 229 -2.46 4.47 -22.05
CA HIS A 229 -3.15 4.80 -23.29
C HIS A 229 -4.46 4.02 -23.39
N ARG A 230 -5.57 4.71 -23.66
CA ARG A 230 -6.90 4.11 -23.78
C ARG A 230 -7.20 3.73 -25.22
N PHE A 231 -7.54 2.47 -25.44
CA PHE A 231 -8.02 1.91 -26.68
C PHE A 231 -9.51 1.58 -26.60
N GLY A 232 -10.16 1.39 -27.76
CA GLY A 232 -11.55 0.93 -27.84
C GLY A 232 -12.55 2.06 -27.99
N THR A 233 -13.81 1.75 -27.66
CA THR A 233 -14.99 2.59 -27.84
C THR A 233 -15.53 3.06 -26.47
N ASP A 234 -16.62 3.82 -26.46
CA ASP A 234 -17.29 4.23 -25.22
C ASP A 234 -18.00 3.05 -24.52
N THR A 235 -18.39 2.01 -25.27
CA THR A 235 -19.05 0.83 -24.70
C THR A 235 -18.04 -0.15 -24.10
N LEU A 236 -16.92 -0.37 -24.79
CA LEU A 236 -15.83 -1.24 -24.35
C LEU A 236 -14.51 -0.55 -24.63
N SER A 237 -13.76 -0.31 -23.59
CA SER A 237 -12.41 0.24 -23.72
C SER A 237 -11.46 -0.38 -22.72
N PHE A 238 -10.18 -0.38 -23.06
CA PHE A 238 -9.12 -0.85 -22.19
C PHE A 238 -7.92 0.13 -22.22
N ALA A 239 -7.20 0.16 -21.12
CA ALA A 239 -6.02 1.00 -21.00
C ALA A 239 -4.90 0.21 -20.31
N PRO A 240 -3.90 -0.27 -21.07
CA PRO A 240 -2.64 -0.69 -20.48
C PRO A 240 -1.97 0.50 -19.80
N ALA A 241 -1.30 0.22 -18.69
CA ALA A 241 -0.59 1.19 -17.88
C ALA A 241 0.78 0.64 -17.48
N LEU A 242 1.77 1.52 -17.45
CA LEU A 242 3.13 1.24 -16.99
C LEU A 242 3.57 2.35 -16.05
N GLY A 243 4.40 2.01 -15.06
CA GLY A 243 4.86 2.99 -14.09
C GLY A 243 5.75 2.41 -13.01
N ALA A 244 5.73 3.09 -11.86
CA ALA A 244 6.43 2.69 -10.66
C ALA A 244 5.52 2.84 -9.44
N TYR A 245 5.75 2.00 -8.44
CA TYR A 245 5.14 2.10 -7.13
C TYR A 245 6.25 2.08 -6.08
N GLY A 246 6.13 2.93 -5.09
CA GLY A 246 7.10 3.00 -4.00
C GLY A 246 6.40 3.04 -2.66
N GLU A 247 7.00 2.40 -1.67
CA GLU A 247 6.58 2.41 -0.27
C GLU A 247 7.76 2.76 0.60
N TRP A 248 7.53 3.68 1.51
CA TRP A 248 8.46 4.02 2.58
C TRP A 248 7.75 3.96 3.93
N MET A 249 8.43 3.43 4.94
CA MET A 249 7.95 3.43 6.33
C MET A 249 9.09 3.79 7.28
N GLY A 250 8.77 4.55 8.31
CA GLY A 250 9.67 4.84 9.43
C GLY A 250 9.89 3.63 10.32
N LEU A 251 10.73 3.81 11.34
CA LEU A 251 10.97 2.79 12.35
C LEU A 251 9.71 2.59 13.22
N ASP A 252 9.47 1.37 13.62
CA ASP A 252 8.51 1.05 14.66
C ASP A 252 9.07 1.46 16.03
N HIS A 253 8.19 1.63 17.00
CA HIS A 253 8.58 1.93 18.36
C HIS A 253 7.85 0.99 19.32
N VAL A 254 8.59 0.43 20.24
CA VAL A 254 8.06 -0.39 21.34
C VAL A 254 8.21 0.42 22.63
N GLN A 255 7.08 0.83 23.22
CA GLN A 255 7.05 1.68 24.42
C GLN A 255 7.93 2.95 24.29
N GLY A 256 7.92 3.55 23.11
CA GLY A 256 8.68 4.77 22.79
C GLY A 256 10.14 4.55 22.37
N VAL A 257 10.65 3.33 22.43
CA VAL A 257 12.00 2.98 21.97
C VAL A 257 11.93 2.55 20.51
N ALA A 258 12.76 3.17 19.65
CA ALA A 258 12.82 2.85 18.24
C ALA A 258 13.42 1.45 18.00
N ASP A 259 12.74 0.66 17.17
CA ASP A 259 13.21 -0.65 16.71
C ASP A 259 13.95 -0.48 15.38
N HIS A 260 15.28 -0.48 15.44
CA HIS A 260 16.16 -0.29 14.28
C HIS A 260 16.14 -1.45 13.28
N GLY A 261 15.55 -2.59 13.64
CA GLY A 261 15.37 -3.73 12.73
C GLY A 261 14.14 -3.64 11.85
N THR A 262 13.33 -2.56 11.99
CA THR A 262 12.06 -2.37 11.28
C THR A 262 12.12 -1.26 10.25
N GLY A 263 11.01 -1.06 9.58
CA GLY A 263 10.79 0.02 8.63
C GLY A 263 11.43 -0.21 7.22
N GLY A 264 11.43 0.79 6.20
CA GLY A 264 12.17 0.71 4.92
C GLY A 264 11.60 1.34 3.69
N LEU A 265 12.34 1.14 2.61
CA LEU A 265 11.98 1.55 1.27
C LEU A 265 11.91 0.34 0.34
N THR A 266 10.78 0.16 -0.31
CA THR A 266 10.65 -0.76 -1.44
C THR A 266 10.14 -0.01 -2.66
N VAL A 267 10.79 -0.22 -3.80
CA VAL A 267 10.40 0.34 -5.09
C VAL A 267 10.09 -0.79 -6.04
N PHE A 268 8.95 -0.69 -6.73
CA PHE A 268 8.46 -1.70 -7.65
C PHE A 268 8.33 -1.13 -9.06
N SER A 269 8.60 -1.94 -10.08
CA SER A 269 8.01 -1.75 -11.39
C SER A 269 6.49 -1.98 -11.28
N HIS A 270 5.70 -1.24 -12.04
CA HIS A 270 4.25 -1.29 -12.03
C HIS A 270 3.74 -1.43 -13.45
N ALA A 271 3.02 -2.50 -13.72
CA ALA A 271 2.38 -2.75 -15.00
C ALA A 271 0.94 -3.24 -14.78
N GLY A 272 0.01 -2.79 -15.62
CA GLY A 272 -1.36 -3.21 -15.46
C GLY A 272 -2.25 -2.89 -16.65
N ILE A 273 -3.50 -3.28 -16.50
CA ILE A 273 -4.55 -3.01 -17.47
C ILE A 273 -5.84 -2.64 -16.74
N ARG A 274 -6.56 -1.68 -17.30
CA ARG A 274 -7.93 -1.36 -16.91
C ARG A 274 -8.85 -1.58 -18.10
N VAL A 275 -10.00 -2.22 -17.85
CA VAL A 275 -11.04 -2.48 -18.85
C VAL A 275 -12.34 -1.86 -18.36
N TRP A 276 -13.01 -1.10 -19.19
CA TRP A 276 -14.33 -0.54 -18.91
C TRP A 276 -15.35 -1.14 -19.88
N TRP A 277 -16.39 -1.68 -19.31
CA TRP A 277 -17.53 -2.23 -20.04
C TRP A 277 -18.83 -1.76 -19.41
N LYS A 278 -19.53 -0.89 -20.14
CA LYS A 278 -20.78 -0.27 -19.63
C LYS A 278 -20.56 0.40 -18.25
N ARG A 279 -21.21 -0.16 -17.22
CA ARG A 279 -21.12 0.32 -15.82
C ARG A 279 -20.03 -0.35 -15.01
N MET A 280 -19.40 -1.35 -15.56
CA MET A 280 -18.36 -2.13 -14.85
C MET A 280 -16.97 -1.68 -15.29
N SER A 281 -16.02 -1.76 -14.38
CA SER A 281 -14.61 -1.73 -14.76
C SER A 281 -13.83 -2.81 -14.01
N PHE A 282 -12.92 -3.43 -14.73
CA PHE A 282 -11.96 -4.38 -14.22
C PHE A 282 -10.57 -3.77 -14.28
N SER A 283 -9.77 -4.03 -13.25
CA SER A 283 -8.35 -3.62 -13.22
C SER A 283 -7.49 -4.78 -12.74
N ALA A 284 -6.33 -4.93 -13.33
CA ALA A 284 -5.32 -5.88 -12.87
C ALA A 284 -3.95 -5.21 -12.97
N TYR A 285 -3.15 -5.32 -11.91
CA TYR A 285 -1.81 -4.79 -11.82
C TYR A 285 -0.87 -5.83 -11.25
N TYR A 286 0.33 -5.87 -11.80
CA TYR A 286 1.46 -6.62 -11.30
C TYR A 286 2.58 -5.65 -10.94
N GLN A 287 3.20 -5.88 -9.80
CA GLN A 287 4.30 -5.10 -9.27
C GLN A 287 5.43 -6.05 -8.90
N HIS A 288 6.62 -5.80 -9.43
CA HIS A 288 7.83 -6.57 -9.14
C HIS A 288 8.84 -5.65 -8.46
N ALA A 289 9.40 -6.09 -7.33
CA ALA A 289 10.35 -5.30 -6.58
C ALA A 289 11.65 -5.10 -7.36
N LEU A 290 12.06 -3.85 -7.49
CA LEU A 290 13.33 -3.43 -8.11
C LEU A 290 14.36 -3.07 -7.06
N LEU A 291 13.90 -2.59 -5.91
CA LEU A 291 14.72 -2.18 -4.78
C LEU A 291 14.00 -2.57 -3.49
N ASN A 292 14.70 -3.29 -2.62
CA ASN A 292 14.31 -3.58 -1.26
C ASN A 292 15.45 -3.14 -0.32
N GLN A 293 15.21 -2.04 0.39
CA GLN A 293 16.06 -1.58 1.48
C GLN A 293 15.22 -1.63 2.74
N VAL A 294 15.13 -2.81 3.36
CA VAL A 294 14.25 -3.10 4.49
C VAL A 294 15.07 -3.50 5.70
N GLY A 295 14.54 -3.25 6.91
CA GLY A 295 15.17 -3.63 8.16
C GLY A 295 15.41 -5.15 8.24
N GLU A 296 16.33 -5.57 9.08
CA GLU A 296 16.74 -6.97 9.19
C GLU A 296 15.63 -7.90 9.67
N PHE A 297 14.63 -7.35 10.39
CA PHE A 297 13.46 -8.11 10.86
C PHE A 297 12.32 -8.13 9.85
N ILE A 298 12.45 -7.44 8.71
CA ILE A 298 11.42 -7.36 7.69
C ILE A 298 11.70 -8.32 6.55
N THR A 299 10.70 -9.11 6.19
CA THR A 299 10.78 -9.99 5.01
C THR A 299 10.62 -9.14 3.74
N PRO A 300 11.63 -9.13 2.84
CA PRO A 300 11.57 -8.33 1.62
C PRO A 300 10.41 -8.75 0.71
N THR A 301 9.64 -7.77 0.22
CA THR A 301 8.58 -8.04 -0.76
C THR A 301 9.19 -8.30 -2.13
N GLN A 302 8.80 -9.41 -2.75
CA GLN A 302 9.22 -9.76 -4.11
C GLN A 302 8.21 -9.30 -5.15
N GLN A 303 6.93 -9.56 -4.89
CA GLN A 303 5.87 -9.35 -5.86
C GLN A 303 4.59 -8.90 -5.19
N ARG A 304 3.79 -8.13 -5.95
CA ARG A 304 2.42 -7.77 -5.58
C ARG A 304 1.50 -7.91 -6.79
N VAL A 305 0.31 -8.41 -6.53
CA VAL A 305 -0.79 -8.47 -7.49
C VAL A 305 -1.97 -7.69 -6.93
N VAL A 306 -2.58 -6.86 -7.75
CA VAL A 306 -3.80 -6.14 -7.40
C VAL A 306 -4.83 -6.34 -8.49
N VAL A 307 -6.00 -6.84 -8.13
CA VAL A 307 -7.14 -7.02 -9.05
C VAL A 307 -8.33 -6.27 -8.48
N GLY A 308 -9.10 -5.60 -9.31
CA GLY A 308 -10.28 -4.85 -8.89
C GLY A 308 -11.42 -5.00 -9.87
N LEU A 309 -12.62 -5.16 -9.33
CA LEU A 309 -13.87 -5.10 -10.06
C LEU A 309 -14.71 -3.98 -9.47
N THR A 310 -15.05 -2.96 -10.25
CA THR A 310 -15.86 -1.84 -9.78
C THR A 310 -17.15 -1.68 -10.60
N PHE A 311 -18.17 -1.23 -9.93
CA PHE A 311 -19.47 -0.93 -10.50
C PHE A 311 -19.83 0.55 -10.31
N ASN A 312 -20.17 1.24 -11.40
CA ASN A 312 -20.62 2.62 -11.37
C ASN A 312 -22.11 2.69 -10.98
N ILE A 313 -22.38 3.35 -9.86
CA ILE A 313 -23.75 3.46 -9.30
C ILE A 313 -24.49 4.72 -9.73
N ASN A 314 -23.84 5.67 -10.38
CA ASN A 314 -24.51 6.86 -10.88
C ASN A 314 -25.44 6.46 -12.04
N LYS A 315 -26.68 6.94 -12.01
CA LYS A 315 -27.54 6.95 -13.22
C LYS A 315 -26.91 7.96 -14.21
N ASN A 316 -26.73 7.53 -15.45
CA ASN A 316 -26.38 8.41 -16.55
C ASN A 316 -27.50 9.41 -16.78
#